data_bd5417069702191d31dc6d186ff74d7a
#
_entry.id   bd5417069702191d31dc6d186ff74d7a
#
_cell.length_a   1.000
_cell.length_b   1.000
_cell.length_c   1.000
_cell.angle_alpha   90.00
_cell.angle_beta   90.00
_cell.angle_gamma   90.00
#
_symmetry.space_group_name_H-M   'P 1'
#
loop_
_entity.id
_entity.type
_entity.pdbx_description
1 polymer ?
#
loop_
_entity_poly.entity_id
_entity_poly.type
_entity_poly.pdbx_seq_one_letter_code
_entity_poly.pdbx_strand_id
1 'polypeptide(L)'
;SIESMKKKIRKAHSGGQPTVEEHRRLGGDTDRDVAYQYLRFFFESDDSELERISSQYASGSILAGEMKQICIERAEEWLSELSEKRSQWSDRLEEFLS
;
A
#
# COMPACT_ATOMS: atom_id res chain seq x y z
N SER A 1 8.52 8.17 11.92
CA SER A 1 8.24 9.32 11.05
C SER A 1 7.57 8.89 9.75
N ILE A 2 6.95 9.82 9.08
CA ILE A 2 6.30 9.55 7.79
C ILE A 2 7.31 9.14 6.72
N GLU A 3 8.48 9.73 6.72
CA GLU A 3 9.53 9.39 5.75
C GLU A 3 10.06 7.97 5.92
N SER A 4 10.23 7.52 7.14
CA SER A 4 10.60 6.14 7.45
C SER A 4 9.53 5.16 7.00
N MET A 5 8.27 5.49 7.23
CA MET A 5 7.14 4.65 6.82
C MET A 5 7.07 4.51 5.31
N LYS A 6 7.21 5.62 4.57
CA LYS A 6 7.26 5.61 3.11
C LYS A 6 8.39 4.72 2.59
N LYS A 7 9.55 4.81 3.22
CA LYS A 7 10.70 4.00 2.86
C LYS A 7 10.42 2.51 3.03
N LYS A 8 9.78 2.13 4.12
CA LYS A 8 9.38 0.74 4.37
C LYS A 8 8.40 0.24 3.33
N ILE A 9 7.42 1.06 2.97
CA ILE A 9 6.45 0.71 1.94
C ILE A 9 7.15 0.49 0.60
N ARG A 10 8.07 1.37 0.21
CA ARG A 10 8.81 1.24 -1.05
C ARG A 10 9.64 -0.03 -1.13
N LYS A 11 10.16 -0.50 0.01
CA LYS A 11 10.98 -1.71 0.09
C LYS A 11 10.19 -2.99 0.34
N ALA A 12 8.89 -2.87 0.56
CA ALA A 12 8.05 -4.02 0.89
C ALA A 12 7.96 -5.01 -0.27
N HIS A 13 7.73 -6.26 0.05
CA HIS A 13 7.56 -7.32 -0.96
C HIS A 13 6.34 -7.03 -1.83
N SER A 14 6.53 -7.11 -3.13
CA SER A 14 5.48 -6.89 -4.11
C SER A 14 4.90 -8.21 -4.60
N GLY A 15 3.59 -8.23 -4.83
CA GLY A 15 2.91 -9.35 -5.47
C GLY A 15 2.91 -9.27 -7.00
N GLY A 16 3.65 -8.34 -7.59
CA GLY A 16 3.71 -8.15 -9.04
C GLY A 16 4.62 -9.13 -9.76
N GLN A 17 4.64 -9.02 -11.07
CA GLN A 17 5.47 -9.85 -11.95
C GLN A 17 6.84 -9.20 -12.16
N PRO A 18 7.85 -9.97 -12.65
CA PRO A 18 9.20 -9.44 -12.86
C PRO A 18 9.29 -8.27 -13.85
N THR A 19 8.41 -8.22 -14.84
CA THR A 19 8.41 -7.16 -15.85
C THR A 19 7.03 -6.50 -15.93
N VAL A 20 6.98 -5.25 -16.41
CA VAL A 20 5.72 -4.54 -16.66
C VAL A 20 4.85 -5.30 -17.64
N GLU A 21 5.44 -5.82 -18.71
CA GLU A 21 4.73 -6.58 -19.73
C GLU A 21 4.05 -7.81 -19.15
N GLU A 22 4.78 -8.59 -18.35
CA GLU A 22 4.22 -9.77 -17.69
C GLU A 22 3.13 -9.39 -16.70
N HIS A 23 3.33 -8.30 -15.96
CA HIS A 23 2.34 -7.81 -15.00
C HIS A 23 1.03 -7.41 -15.70
N ARG A 24 1.13 -6.70 -16.83
CA ARG A 24 -0.04 -6.32 -17.62
C ARG A 24 -0.81 -7.55 -18.13
N ARG A 25 -0.10 -8.61 -18.46
CA ARG A 25 -0.68 -9.84 -18.99
C ARG A 25 -1.22 -10.77 -17.92
N LEU A 26 -0.46 -10.98 -16.86
CA LEU A 26 -0.74 -11.98 -15.81
C LEU A 26 -1.41 -11.40 -14.58
N GLY A 27 -1.25 -10.11 -14.33
CA GLY A 27 -1.74 -9.44 -13.14
C GLY A 27 -0.86 -9.66 -11.92
N GLY A 28 -1.18 -8.95 -10.84
CA GLY A 28 -0.52 -9.07 -9.56
C GLY A 28 -1.32 -9.94 -8.60
N ASP A 29 -0.66 -10.41 -7.54
CA ASP A 29 -1.26 -11.21 -6.49
C ASP A 29 -1.38 -10.36 -5.22
N THR A 30 -2.61 -9.98 -4.89
CA THR A 30 -2.88 -9.13 -3.71
C THR A 30 -2.53 -9.83 -2.40
N ASP A 31 -2.66 -11.15 -2.34
CA ASP A 31 -2.36 -11.90 -1.11
C ASP A 31 -0.88 -11.84 -0.77
N ARG A 32 -0.03 -11.66 -1.77
CA ARG A 32 1.42 -11.59 -1.62
C ARG A 32 1.96 -10.16 -1.62
N ASP A 33 1.12 -9.18 -1.88
CA ASP A 33 1.52 -7.77 -1.96
C ASP A 33 1.41 -7.10 -0.60
N VAL A 34 2.53 -6.74 -0.02
CA VAL A 34 2.58 -6.17 1.33
C VAL A 34 1.94 -4.78 1.37
N ALA A 35 2.15 -3.96 0.33
CA ALA A 35 1.52 -2.63 0.27
C ALA A 35 0.00 -2.73 0.26
N TYR A 36 -0.56 -3.69 -0.48
CA TYR A 36 -2.01 -3.93 -0.46
C TYR A 36 -2.49 -4.35 0.92
N GLN A 37 -1.74 -5.21 1.63
CA GLN A 37 -2.11 -5.64 2.98
C GLN A 37 -2.12 -4.47 3.95
N TYR A 38 -1.18 -3.53 3.81
CA TYR A 38 -1.17 -2.31 4.62
C TYR A 38 -2.40 -1.43 4.34
N LEU A 39 -2.79 -1.29 3.07
CA LEU A 39 -4.03 -0.59 2.70
C LEU A 39 -5.22 -1.23 3.39
N ARG A 40 -5.35 -2.54 3.25
CA ARG A 40 -6.47 -3.31 3.77
C ARG A 40 -6.60 -3.21 5.29
N PHE A 41 -5.48 -3.29 6.01
CA PHE A 41 -5.52 -3.35 7.46
C PHE A 41 -5.45 -2.00 8.16
N PHE A 42 -4.88 -0.98 7.51
CA PHE A 42 -4.58 0.29 8.20
C PHE A 42 -5.08 1.54 7.51
N PHE A 43 -4.96 1.65 6.20
CA PHE A 43 -5.06 2.95 5.53
C PHE A 43 -6.33 3.19 4.72
N GLU A 44 -7.00 2.15 4.29
CA GLU A 44 -8.23 2.27 3.52
C GLU A 44 -9.37 1.56 4.23
N SER A 45 -10.38 2.32 4.65
CA SER A 45 -11.54 1.78 5.34
C SER A 45 -12.72 1.47 4.42
N ASP A 46 -12.68 1.94 3.18
CA ASP A 46 -13.74 1.75 2.20
C ASP A 46 -13.53 0.42 1.47
N ASP A 47 -14.41 -0.55 1.74
CA ASP A 47 -14.34 -1.88 1.12
C ASP A 47 -14.52 -1.84 -0.39
N SER A 48 -15.34 -0.91 -0.91
CA SER A 48 -15.54 -0.74 -2.35
C SER A 48 -14.25 -0.28 -3.03
N GLU A 49 -13.52 0.61 -2.40
CA GLU A 49 -12.25 1.11 -2.90
C GLU A 49 -11.18 0.02 -2.87
N LEU A 50 -11.14 -0.77 -1.79
CA LEU A 50 -10.23 -1.91 -1.68
C LEU A 50 -10.51 -2.94 -2.77
N GLU A 51 -11.78 -3.22 -3.04
CA GLU A 51 -12.16 -4.17 -4.09
C GLU A 51 -11.76 -3.65 -5.47
N ARG A 52 -11.96 -2.36 -5.73
CA ARG A 52 -11.54 -1.73 -6.99
C ARG A 52 -10.03 -1.87 -7.19
N ILE A 53 -9.25 -1.53 -6.18
CA ILE A 53 -7.78 -1.60 -6.22
C ILE A 53 -7.34 -3.06 -6.43
N SER A 54 -7.93 -3.98 -5.67
CA SER A 54 -7.64 -5.40 -5.77
C SER A 54 -7.92 -5.95 -7.17
N SER A 55 -9.08 -5.63 -7.74
CA SER A 55 -9.47 -6.06 -9.09
C SER A 55 -8.53 -5.52 -10.15
N GLN A 56 -8.17 -4.24 -10.05
CA GLN A 56 -7.28 -3.61 -11.02
C GLN A 56 -5.84 -4.11 -10.91
N TYR A 57 -5.41 -4.48 -9.71
CA TYR A 57 -4.11 -5.09 -9.53
C TYR A 57 -4.08 -6.51 -10.09
N ALA A 58 -5.10 -7.29 -9.79
CA ALA A 58 -5.21 -8.66 -10.30
C ALA A 58 -5.34 -8.72 -11.82
N SER A 59 -5.94 -7.71 -12.43
CA SER A 59 -6.06 -7.63 -13.91
C SER A 59 -4.81 -7.10 -14.59
N GLY A 60 -3.84 -6.57 -13.83
CA GLY A 60 -2.63 -5.96 -14.38
C GLY A 60 -2.77 -4.50 -14.72
N SER A 61 -3.91 -3.87 -14.45
CA SER A 61 -4.13 -2.44 -14.70
C SER A 61 -3.31 -1.56 -13.77
N ILE A 62 -3.20 -1.96 -12.50
CA ILE A 62 -2.34 -1.29 -11.52
C ILE A 62 -1.04 -2.07 -11.42
N LEU A 63 0.09 -1.39 -11.62
CA LEU A 63 1.42 -1.98 -11.48
C LEU A 63 1.86 -2.05 -10.03
N ALA A 64 2.88 -2.87 -9.74
CA ALA A 64 3.41 -3.03 -8.39
C ALA A 64 3.89 -1.71 -7.77
N GLY A 65 4.59 -0.89 -8.54
CA GLY A 65 5.03 0.43 -8.10
C GLY A 65 3.86 1.38 -7.85
N GLU A 66 2.84 1.29 -8.68
CA GLU A 66 1.62 2.07 -8.51
C GLU A 66 0.85 1.67 -7.24
N MET A 67 0.81 0.38 -6.92
CA MET A 67 0.22 -0.11 -5.68
C MET A 67 0.93 0.49 -4.47
N LYS A 68 2.26 0.52 -4.48
CA LYS A 68 3.05 1.15 -3.41
C LYS A 68 2.76 2.63 -3.29
N GLN A 69 2.61 3.32 -4.41
CA GLN A 69 2.29 4.75 -4.42
C GLN A 69 0.89 5.01 -3.84
N ILE A 70 -0.09 4.20 -4.19
CA ILE A 70 -1.43 4.28 -3.61
C ILE A 70 -1.36 4.11 -2.09
N CYS A 71 -0.61 3.12 -1.62
CA CYS A 71 -0.42 2.86 -0.20
C CYS A 71 0.19 4.08 0.51
N ILE A 72 1.23 4.67 -0.07
CA ILE A 72 1.89 5.86 0.48
C ILE A 72 0.90 7.03 0.58
N GLU A 73 0.15 7.28 -0.47
CA GLU A 73 -0.82 8.38 -0.50
C GLU A 73 -1.91 8.21 0.56
N ARG A 74 -2.43 7.01 0.71
CA ARG A 74 -3.45 6.72 1.73
C ARG A 74 -2.86 6.82 3.14
N ALA A 75 -1.63 6.38 3.32
CA ALA A 75 -0.94 6.51 4.60
C ALA A 75 -0.74 7.98 4.97
N GLU A 76 -0.37 8.82 4.02
CA GLU A 76 -0.22 10.27 4.23
C GLU A 76 -1.56 10.92 4.61
N GLU A 77 -2.62 10.57 3.91
CA GLU A 77 -3.97 11.06 4.21
C GLU A 77 -4.41 10.64 5.61
N TRP A 78 -4.20 9.37 5.94
CA TRP A 78 -4.56 8.82 7.24
C TRP A 78 -3.83 9.54 8.38
N LEU A 79 -2.54 9.77 8.21
CA LEU A 79 -1.74 10.49 9.21
C LEU A 79 -2.13 11.96 9.32
N SER A 80 -2.54 12.60 8.22
CA SER A 80 -2.95 14.01 8.24
C SER A 80 -4.27 14.21 8.98
N GLU A 81 -5.10 13.19 9.07
CA GLU A 81 -6.37 13.21 9.80
C GLU A 81 -6.18 13.04 11.31
N LEU A 82 -5.03 12.52 11.73
CA LEU A 82 -4.73 12.41 13.14
C LEU A 82 -4.37 13.78 13.71
N SER A 83 -4.84 14.04 14.93
CA SER A 83 -4.64 15.32 15.61
C SER A 83 -3.19 15.47 16.10
N GLU A 84 -3.01 16.17 17.20
CA GLU A 84 -1.72 16.47 17.83
C GLU A 84 -0.86 15.23 18.14
N LYS A 85 -1.47 14.05 18.16
CA LYS A 85 -0.77 12.78 18.42
C LYS A 85 -0.23 12.11 17.17
N ARG A 86 -0.29 12.77 16.03
CA ARG A 86 0.12 12.19 14.74
C ARG A 86 1.52 11.58 14.75
N SER A 87 2.47 12.30 15.30
CA SER A 87 3.86 11.84 15.40
C SER A 87 3.97 10.52 16.17
N GLN A 88 3.29 10.44 17.30
CA GLN A 88 3.27 9.28 18.16
C GLN A 88 2.65 8.07 17.48
N TRP A 89 1.54 8.28 16.75
CA TRP A 89 0.89 7.21 16.00
C TRP A 89 1.75 6.75 14.83
N SER A 90 2.42 7.67 14.16
CA SER A 90 3.34 7.36 13.08
C SER A 90 4.47 6.44 13.56
N ASP A 91 5.06 6.73 14.71
CA ASP A 91 6.15 5.92 15.26
C ASP A 91 5.68 4.53 15.66
N ARG A 92 4.49 4.41 16.24
CA ARG A 92 3.89 3.12 16.58
C ARG A 92 3.62 2.28 15.33
N LEU A 93 3.12 2.91 14.28
CA LEU A 93 2.85 2.21 13.03
C LEU A 93 4.13 1.72 12.38
N GLU A 94 5.19 2.52 12.37
CA GLU A 94 6.50 2.10 11.87
C GLU A 94 7.00 0.86 12.60
N GLU A 95 6.89 0.87 13.93
CA GLU A 95 7.31 -0.24 14.76
C GLU A 95 6.54 -1.51 14.40
N PHE A 96 5.24 -1.38 14.21
CA PHE A 96 4.39 -2.51 13.80
C PHE A 96 4.77 -3.04 12.41
N LEU A 97 5.07 -2.14 11.47
CA LEU A 97 5.39 -2.49 10.09
C LEU A 97 6.84 -2.98 9.91
N SER A 98 7.66 -2.81 10.92
CA SER A 98 9.03 -3.31 10.90
C SER A 98 9.02 -4.83 11.05
#